data_2e96a2b5ecc12fbdcbc0d78807b29f51
#
_entry.id   2e96a2b5ecc12fbdcbc0d78807b29f51
#
_cell.length_a   1.000
_cell.length_b   1.000
_cell.length_c   1.000
_cell.angle_alpha   90.00
_cell.angle_beta   90.00
_cell.angle_gamma   90.00
#
_symmetry.space_group_name_H-M   'P 1'
#
loop_
_entity.id
_entity.type
_entity.pdbx_description
1 polymer ?
#
loop_
_entity_poly.entity_id
_entity_poly.type
_entity_poly.pdbx_seq_one_letter_code
_entity_poly.pdbx_strand_id
1 'polypeptide(L)'
;TGVKPKETDTVFVHYVGKLVDGTVFDASANHSPEPAKFVANLVIPGWTEGLQLMKKGAKYEFLIPAELAYGERGNAGIAPNSALWFEVELLDVRPAKK
;
A
#
# COMPACT_ATOMS: atom_id res chain seq x y z
N THR A 1 15.09 13.60 5.02
CA THR A 1 15.91 13.45 3.83
C THR A 1 15.78 12.08 3.17
N GLY A 2 14.68 11.43 3.37
CA GLY A 2 14.45 10.14 2.74
C GLY A 2 14.14 10.28 1.25
N VAL A 3 14.40 9.22 0.50
CA VAL A 3 14.07 9.14 -0.92
C VAL A 3 12.58 8.85 -1.05
N LYS A 4 11.91 9.55 -1.97
CA LYS A 4 10.54 9.24 -2.35
C LYS A 4 10.54 8.33 -3.56
N PRO A 5 9.73 7.26 -3.56
CA PRO A 5 9.69 6.37 -4.73
C PRO A 5 9.00 7.03 -5.91
N LYS A 6 9.41 6.60 -7.09
CA LYS A 6 8.69 6.90 -8.33
C LYS A 6 7.76 5.74 -8.64
N GLU A 7 6.78 5.94 -9.50
CA GLU A 7 5.80 4.90 -9.81
C GLU A 7 6.40 3.61 -10.38
N THR A 8 7.60 3.69 -10.97
CA THR A 8 8.28 2.52 -11.53
C THR A 8 9.24 1.85 -10.55
N ASP A 9 9.43 2.45 -9.37
CA ASP A 9 10.37 1.92 -8.39
C ASP A 9 9.78 0.74 -7.62
N THR A 10 10.66 -0.13 -7.12
CA THR A 10 10.30 -1.21 -6.21
C THR A 10 10.40 -0.71 -4.79
N VAL A 11 9.38 -1.00 -3.99
CA VAL A 11 9.34 -0.60 -2.58
C VAL A 11 9.28 -1.84 -1.69
N PHE A 12 9.85 -1.71 -0.50
CA PHE A 12 9.80 -2.72 0.56
C PHE A 12 9.07 -2.11 1.74
N VAL A 13 7.96 -2.72 2.13
CA VAL A 13 7.05 -2.14 3.11
C VAL A 13 6.57 -3.18 4.11
N HIS A 14 6.24 -2.70 5.32
CA HIS A 14 5.31 -3.41 6.20
C HIS A 14 3.99 -2.66 6.15
N TYR A 15 2.89 -3.40 6.10
CA TYR A 15 1.57 -2.78 6.01
C TYR A 15 0.52 -3.57 6.77
N VAL A 16 -0.54 -2.86 7.15
CA VAL A 16 -1.78 -3.44 7.67
C VAL A 16 -2.93 -2.78 6.94
N GLY A 17 -3.81 -3.57 6.37
CA GLY A 17 -5.02 -3.08 5.70
C GLY A 17 -6.25 -3.42 6.52
N LYS A 18 -7.11 -2.41 6.73
CA LYS A 18 -8.33 -2.54 7.51
C LYS A 18 -9.53 -2.05 6.73
N LEU A 19 -10.66 -2.70 6.96
CA LEU A 19 -11.95 -2.16 6.55
C LEU A 19 -12.33 -0.99 7.46
N VAL A 20 -13.31 -0.20 7.05
CA VAL A 20 -13.73 0.97 7.84
C VAL A 20 -14.27 0.59 9.22
N ASP A 21 -14.71 -0.65 9.40
CA ASP A 21 -15.16 -1.14 10.70
C ASP A 21 -14.03 -1.61 11.61
N GLY A 22 -12.77 -1.50 11.15
CA GLY A 22 -11.61 -1.90 11.92
C GLY A 22 -11.13 -3.32 11.67
N THR A 23 -11.85 -4.11 10.87
CA THR A 23 -11.46 -5.49 10.56
C THR A 23 -10.20 -5.50 9.70
N VAL A 24 -9.16 -6.19 10.13
CA VAL A 24 -7.95 -6.37 9.33
C VAL A 24 -8.24 -7.39 8.23
N PHE A 25 -8.09 -6.97 6.96
CA PHE A 25 -8.31 -7.90 5.85
C PHE A 25 -7.00 -8.39 5.26
N ASP A 26 -5.91 -7.70 5.51
CA ASP A 26 -4.58 -8.12 5.04
C ASP A 26 -3.49 -7.41 5.85
N ALA A 27 -2.33 -8.05 5.94
CA ALA A 27 -1.15 -7.47 6.58
C ALA A 27 0.07 -8.18 6.06
N SER A 28 1.19 -7.46 5.92
CA SER A 28 2.44 -8.05 5.46
C SER A 28 2.91 -9.17 6.39
N ALA A 29 2.71 -9.02 7.69
CA ALA A 29 3.11 -10.03 8.67
C ALA A 29 2.36 -11.37 8.52
N ASN A 30 1.18 -11.37 7.87
CA ASN A 30 0.44 -12.61 7.62
C ASN A 30 1.09 -13.46 6.54
N HIS A 31 1.95 -12.89 5.71
CA HIS A 31 2.60 -13.58 4.60
C HIS A 31 4.04 -13.97 4.92
N SER A 32 4.75 -13.10 5.63
CA SER A 32 6.15 -13.31 5.97
C SER A 32 6.56 -12.31 7.05
N PRO A 33 7.53 -12.65 7.92
CA PRO A 33 8.09 -11.66 8.84
C PRO A 33 8.95 -10.62 8.11
N GLU A 34 9.34 -10.89 6.86
CA GLU A 34 10.11 -9.94 6.07
C GLU A 34 9.21 -8.91 5.41
N PRO A 35 9.75 -7.72 5.04
CA PRO A 35 8.98 -6.73 4.33
C PRO A 35 8.41 -7.25 3.01
N ALA A 36 7.22 -6.81 2.68
CA ALA A 36 6.61 -7.12 1.39
C ALA A 36 7.26 -6.27 0.30
N LYS A 37 7.39 -6.84 -0.90
CA LYS A 37 8.03 -6.20 -2.05
C LYS A 37 7.00 -5.92 -3.12
N PHE A 38 6.91 -4.67 -3.56
CA PHE A 38 5.97 -4.27 -4.61
C PHE A 38 6.62 -3.30 -5.58
N VAL A 39 6.16 -3.32 -6.84
CA VAL A 39 6.43 -2.22 -7.77
C VAL A 39 5.31 -1.20 -7.56
N ALA A 40 5.66 0.07 -7.39
CA ALA A 40 4.72 1.09 -6.95
C ALA A 40 3.49 1.26 -7.85
N ASN A 41 3.61 1.03 -9.16
CA ASN A 41 2.48 1.15 -10.07
C ASN A 41 1.76 -0.18 -10.36
N LEU A 42 2.12 -1.25 -9.65
CA LEU A 42 1.47 -2.56 -9.79
C LEU A 42 0.60 -2.92 -8.58
N VAL A 43 0.21 -1.92 -7.82
CA VAL A 43 -0.68 -2.04 -6.68
C VAL A 43 -1.91 -1.16 -6.92
N ILE A 44 -2.87 -1.17 -5.99
CA ILE A 44 -4.07 -0.33 -6.17
C ILE A 44 -3.67 1.15 -6.32
N PRO A 45 -4.44 1.93 -7.10
CA PRO A 45 -4.08 3.32 -7.39
C PRO A 45 -3.81 4.18 -6.17
N GLY A 46 -4.58 3.98 -5.09
CA GLY A 46 -4.36 4.74 -3.84
C GLY A 46 -2.98 4.52 -3.25
N TRP A 47 -2.46 3.29 -3.33
CA TRP A 47 -1.10 2.99 -2.91
C TRP A 47 -0.06 3.65 -3.82
N THR A 48 -0.30 3.60 -5.15
CA THR A 48 0.62 4.22 -6.10
C THR A 48 0.79 5.70 -5.81
N GLU A 49 -0.30 6.40 -5.55
CA GLU A 49 -0.25 7.81 -5.18
C GLU A 49 0.40 8.02 -3.82
N GLY A 50 -0.04 7.24 -2.82
CA GLY A 50 0.44 7.40 -1.44
C GLY A 50 1.92 7.13 -1.29
N LEU A 51 2.41 6.07 -1.94
CA LEU A 51 3.83 5.71 -1.85
C LEU A 51 4.73 6.82 -2.38
N GLN A 52 4.30 7.53 -3.43
CA GLN A 52 5.08 8.62 -4.00
C GLN A 52 5.15 9.86 -3.11
N LEU A 53 4.28 9.94 -2.09
CA LEU A 53 4.30 11.01 -1.10
C LEU A 53 5.17 10.65 0.11
N MET A 54 5.49 9.38 0.29
CA MET A 54 6.26 8.92 1.45
C MET A 54 7.75 9.00 1.18
N LYS A 55 8.50 9.29 2.23
CA LYS A 55 9.96 9.17 2.19
C LYS A 55 10.37 7.84 2.78
N LYS A 56 11.47 7.29 2.32
CA LYS A 56 12.07 6.10 2.92
C LYS A 56 12.23 6.30 4.43
N GLY A 57 11.78 5.34 5.20
CA GLY A 57 11.78 5.38 6.66
C GLY A 57 10.51 5.96 7.28
N ALA A 58 9.58 6.47 6.47
CA ALA A 58 8.35 7.05 6.98
C ALA A 58 7.27 5.99 7.19
N LYS A 59 6.33 6.30 8.08
CA LYS A 59 5.14 5.50 8.30
C LYS A 59 3.93 6.40 8.12
N TYR A 60 3.03 6.00 7.23
CA TYR A 60 1.84 6.78 6.89
C TYR A 60 0.59 5.93 7.07
N GLU A 61 -0.51 6.62 7.31
CA GLU A 61 -1.84 6.04 7.23
C GLU A 61 -2.55 6.61 6.02
N PHE A 62 -3.22 5.75 5.26
CA PHE A 62 -4.01 6.18 4.10
C PHE A 62 -5.45 5.74 4.28
N LEU A 63 -6.38 6.66 4.05
CA LEU A 63 -7.78 6.28 3.83
C LEU A 63 -8.00 6.35 2.32
N ILE A 64 -8.23 5.21 1.71
CA ILE A 64 -8.30 5.08 0.25
C ILE A 64 -9.75 4.89 -0.16
N PRO A 65 -10.32 5.83 -0.94
CA PRO A 65 -11.69 5.64 -1.42
C PRO A 65 -11.78 4.47 -2.40
N ALA A 66 -12.98 3.93 -2.53
CA ALA A 66 -13.20 2.71 -3.31
C ALA A 66 -12.67 2.82 -4.74
N GLU A 67 -12.84 3.96 -5.40
CA GLU A 67 -12.40 4.15 -6.79
C GLU A 67 -10.89 4.10 -6.97
N LEU A 68 -10.12 4.27 -5.89
CA LEU A 68 -8.67 4.12 -5.90
C LEU A 68 -8.23 2.80 -5.25
N ALA A 69 -9.16 1.92 -4.96
CA ALA A 69 -8.92 0.59 -4.40
C ALA A 69 -9.56 -0.47 -5.32
N TYR A 70 -10.55 -1.21 -4.83
CA TYR A 70 -11.15 -2.30 -5.61
C TYR A 70 -12.47 -1.94 -6.27
N GLY A 71 -12.94 -0.71 -6.10
CA GLY A 71 -14.07 -0.15 -6.83
C GLY A 71 -15.37 -0.91 -6.64
N GLU A 72 -16.17 -0.91 -7.69
CA GLU A 72 -17.48 -1.54 -7.69
C GLU A 72 -17.43 -3.07 -7.65
N ARG A 73 -16.33 -3.67 -8.04
CA ARG A 73 -16.19 -5.13 -8.05
C ARG A 73 -15.85 -5.69 -6.68
N GLY A 74 -15.15 -4.91 -5.85
CA GLY A 74 -14.60 -5.42 -4.61
C GLY A 74 -13.50 -6.44 -4.86
N ASN A 75 -13.22 -7.26 -3.86
CA ASN A 75 -12.22 -8.32 -3.93
C ASN A 75 -12.58 -9.36 -2.87
N ALA A 76 -11.86 -10.48 -2.84
CA ALA A 76 -12.07 -11.49 -1.81
C ALA A 76 -11.93 -10.85 -0.42
N GLY A 77 -12.96 -10.93 0.40
CA GLY A 77 -12.99 -10.31 1.72
C GLY A 77 -13.24 -8.81 1.74
N ILE A 78 -13.40 -8.17 0.57
CA ILE A 78 -13.66 -6.74 0.46
C ILE A 78 -14.93 -6.54 -0.36
N ALA A 79 -15.95 -5.96 0.27
CA ALA A 79 -17.22 -5.70 -0.40
C ALA A 79 -17.09 -4.64 -1.49
N PRO A 80 -17.98 -4.63 -2.49
CA PRO A 80 -17.98 -3.56 -3.49
C PRO A 80 -18.11 -2.18 -2.84
N ASN A 81 -17.49 -1.19 -3.46
CA ASN A 81 -17.55 0.22 -3.06
C ASN A 81 -17.03 0.47 -1.63
N SER A 82 -16.02 -0.28 -1.21
CA SER A 82 -15.44 -0.13 0.12
C SER A 82 -14.23 0.80 0.12
N ALA A 83 -14.25 1.79 1.00
CA ALA A 83 -13.03 2.54 1.34
C ALA A 83 -12.16 1.66 2.24
N LEU A 84 -10.85 1.80 2.11
CA LEU A 84 -9.89 0.99 2.86
C LEU A 84 -8.95 1.87 3.65
N TRP A 85 -8.56 1.38 4.81
CA TRP A 85 -7.59 2.05 5.68
C TRP A 85 -6.30 1.25 5.67
N PHE A 86 -5.17 1.89 5.35
CA PHE A 86 -3.87 1.24 5.38
C PHE A 86 -2.90 1.99 6.28
N GLU A 87 -2.14 1.22 7.06
CA GLU A 87 -0.92 1.72 7.69
C GLU A 87 0.23 1.13 6.88
N VAL A 88 1.13 1.99 6.40
CA VAL A 88 2.25 1.58 5.56
C VAL A 88 3.54 2.17 6.09
N GLU A 89 4.52 1.31 6.33
CA GLU A 89 5.88 1.71 6.69
C GLU A 89 6.79 1.44 5.50
N LEU A 90 7.39 2.48 4.96
CA LEU A 90 8.28 2.38 3.79
C LEU A 90 9.72 2.15 4.27
N LEU A 91 10.20 0.92 4.10
CA LEU A 91 11.51 0.51 4.62
C LEU A 91 12.64 0.70 3.64
N ASP A 92 12.39 0.51 2.35
CA ASP A 92 13.43 0.64 1.33
C ASP A 92 12.79 0.97 -0.02
N VAL A 93 13.58 1.62 -0.87
CA VAL A 93 13.19 1.98 -2.24
C VAL A 93 14.32 1.55 -3.16
N ARG A 94 13.99 0.78 -4.18
CA ARG A 94 14.95 0.36 -5.21
C ARG A 94 14.54 0.94 -6.54
N PRO A 95 15.37 1.79 -7.16
CA PRO A 95 15.06 2.36 -8.46
C PRO A 95 14.87 1.28 -9.52
N ALA A 96 14.01 1.56 -10.49
CA ALA A 96 13.83 0.67 -11.62
C ALA A 96 15.13 0.59 -12.42
N LYS A 97 15.44 -0.61 -12.89
CA LYS A 97 16.60 -0.79 -13.78
C LYS A 97 16.18 -0.44 -15.20
N LYS A 98 17.09 0.15 -15.91
CA LYS A 98 16.88 0.46 -17.34
C LYS A 98 17.42 -0.65 -18.21
#